data_a92d9a878e04e94f16b8e6173f304b1d
#
_entry.id   a92d9a878e04e94f16b8e6173f304b1d
#
_cell.length_a   1.000
_cell.length_b   1.000
_cell.length_c   1.000
_cell.angle_alpha   90.00
_cell.angle_beta   90.00
_cell.angle_gamma   90.00
#
_symmetry.space_group_name_H-M   'P 1'
#
loop_
_entity.id
_entity.type
_entity.pdbx_description
1 polymer ?
#
loop_
_entity_poly.entity_id
_entity_poly.type
_entity_poly.pdbx_seq_one_letter_code
_entity_poly.pdbx_strand_id
1 'polypeptide(L)'
;MAQESISKTVGILGGGPAGCMCAKILSDNNIDVSLIDKSDFLRTILQTGGGRCNLAHSEYDFKNLAKNYPRGEKFLYSVFSRFATKETVEFFKSIGIDTFTREKDNRIFPVCESSAAVQKHFLKSLKCKFIKDKIIQITHDKKFVLKGESGNYSFDYLVIAIGGHSDFNLIKNLGLNIEPPVQSLVGLITKEDFSTLSGVSLKNITAKVDKKVYTGDLLFTHKGVSGPLIYTISSVYARKTLPYYISLKLMPETDLQKILNDNPHKEIKNIISQFIPKSLAEYILNELKTDSMLKAHQINSVIRDNITEKLQNFKITVNGKVADGEVVTCGGVDLKKINSKNMQSKQINGLAFCGEVLDIDGFCGGFNLQNCWSTGYVAAMGIVEELNHSSDFPA
;
A
#
# COMPACT_ATOMS: atom_id res chain seq x y z
N MET A 1 -13.14 -12.95 51.17
CA MET A 1 -11.88 -12.82 50.45
C MET A 1 -12.27 -12.44 49.01
N ALA A 2 -12.01 -11.20 48.59
CA ALA A 2 -12.23 -10.80 47.21
C ALA A 2 -11.26 -11.61 46.36
N GLN A 3 -11.78 -12.41 45.44
CA GLN A 3 -10.97 -13.00 44.39
C GLN A 3 -10.39 -11.83 43.55
N GLU A 4 -9.08 -11.60 43.67
CA GLU A 4 -8.38 -10.75 42.72
C GLU A 4 -8.64 -11.34 41.33
N SER A 5 -9.46 -10.70 40.52
CA SER A 5 -9.63 -11.02 39.12
C SER A 5 -8.27 -10.80 38.49
N ILE A 6 -7.56 -11.88 38.18
CA ILE A 6 -6.28 -11.83 37.47
C ILE A 6 -6.56 -11.12 36.12
N SER A 7 -6.22 -9.84 36.07
CA SER A 7 -6.36 -9.04 34.83
C SER A 7 -5.53 -9.70 33.72
N LYS A 8 -6.19 -10.08 32.64
CA LYS A 8 -5.53 -10.63 31.47
C LYS A 8 -4.63 -9.58 30.83
N THR A 9 -3.43 -9.98 30.43
CA THR A 9 -2.42 -9.11 29.85
C THR A 9 -2.32 -9.30 28.35
N VAL A 10 -2.13 -8.20 27.62
CA VAL A 10 -2.00 -8.19 26.16
C VAL A 10 -0.63 -7.64 25.76
N GLY A 11 0.14 -8.46 25.03
CA GLY A 11 1.35 -8.00 24.34
C GLY A 11 1.03 -7.62 22.88
N ILE A 12 1.55 -6.47 22.43
CA ILE A 12 1.48 -6.06 21.03
C ILE A 12 2.90 -5.95 20.50
N LEU A 13 3.25 -6.78 19.55
CA LEU A 13 4.56 -6.77 18.90
C LEU A 13 4.51 -5.99 17.59
N GLY A 14 5.13 -4.82 17.58
CA GLY A 14 5.18 -3.87 16.48
C GLY A 14 4.48 -2.56 16.83
N GLY A 15 5.24 -1.49 16.98
CA GLY A 15 4.79 -0.15 17.34
C GLY A 15 4.49 0.76 16.14
N GLY A 16 4.12 0.16 14.98
CA GLY A 16 3.64 0.88 13.81
C GLY A 16 2.18 1.35 13.95
N PRO A 17 1.58 1.88 12.86
CA PRO A 17 0.21 2.40 12.88
C PRO A 17 -0.82 1.41 13.42
N ALA A 18 -0.77 0.16 12.98
CA ALA A 18 -1.73 -0.87 13.39
C ALA A 18 -1.57 -1.25 14.87
N GLY A 19 -0.33 -1.45 15.32
CA GLY A 19 -0.07 -1.77 16.73
C GLY A 19 -0.42 -0.63 17.67
N CYS A 20 -0.13 0.62 17.30
CA CYS A 20 -0.51 1.81 18.07
C CYS A 20 -2.04 1.98 18.15
N MET A 21 -2.77 1.75 17.04
CA MET A 21 -4.23 1.76 17.06
C MET A 21 -4.78 0.68 18.01
N CYS A 22 -4.27 -0.55 17.88
CA CYS A 22 -4.66 -1.65 18.77
C CYS A 22 -4.38 -1.32 20.24
N ALA A 23 -3.20 -0.80 20.57
CA ALA A 23 -2.84 -0.38 21.92
C ALA A 23 -3.78 0.71 22.47
N LYS A 24 -4.15 1.68 21.63
CA LYS A 24 -5.07 2.76 22.02
C LYS A 24 -6.43 2.21 22.41
N ILE A 25 -7.03 1.39 21.56
CA ILE A 25 -8.36 0.83 21.80
C ILE A 25 -8.39 -0.09 23.02
N LEU A 26 -7.38 -0.97 23.17
CA LEU A 26 -7.30 -1.85 24.36
C LEU A 26 -7.12 -1.05 25.65
N SER A 27 -6.22 -0.07 25.66
CA SER A 27 -5.97 0.74 26.86
C SER A 27 -7.15 1.65 27.22
N ASP A 28 -7.93 2.12 26.26
CA ASP A 28 -9.17 2.86 26.52
C ASP A 28 -10.28 1.96 27.10
N ASN A 29 -10.20 0.65 26.90
CA ASN A 29 -11.06 -0.36 27.52
C ASN A 29 -10.47 -0.94 28.83
N ASN A 30 -9.50 -0.25 29.45
CA ASN A 30 -8.86 -0.60 30.72
C ASN A 30 -8.17 -1.99 30.74
N ILE A 31 -7.67 -2.46 29.59
CA ILE A 31 -6.89 -3.68 29.48
C ILE A 31 -5.42 -3.33 29.71
N ASP A 32 -4.68 -4.19 30.44
CA ASP A 32 -3.24 -4.05 30.64
C ASP A 32 -2.49 -4.41 29.36
N VAL A 33 -1.88 -3.40 28.73
CA VAL A 33 -1.25 -3.50 27.42
C VAL A 33 0.22 -3.14 27.48
N SER A 34 1.06 -3.99 26.89
CA SER A 34 2.46 -3.69 26.60
C SER A 34 2.68 -3.61 25.08
N LEU A 35 3.10 -2.44 24.58
CA LEU A 35 3.47 -2.22 23.19
C LEU A 35 4.99 -2.34 23.03
N ILE A 36 5.43 -3.30 22.21
CA ILE A 36 6.84 -3.69 22.06
C ILE A 36 7.30 -3.38 20.64
N ASP A 37 8.41 -2.66 20.49
CA ASP A 37 9.08 -2.44 19.19
C ASP A 37 10.59 -2.37 19.38
N LYS A 38 11.34 -2.76 18.35
CA LYS A 38 12.80 -2.62 18.29
C LYS A 38 13.26 -1.19 18.03
N SER A 39 12.37 -0.34 17.52
CA SER A 39 12.62 1.04 17.11
C SER A 39 11.67 2.02 17.80
N ASP A 40 11.70 3.28 17.38
CA ASP A 40 10.76 4.29 17.87
C ASP A 40 9.34 4.02 17.38
N PHE A 41 8.37 4.27 18.25
CA PHE A 41 6.96 4.00 17.99
C PHE A 41 6.37 4.96 16.96
N LEU A 42 5.46 4.44 16.13
CA LEU A 42 4.76 5.16 15.07
C LEU A 42 5.70 5.86 14.06
N ARG A 43 6.94 5.38 13.93
CA ARG A 43 7.98 5.98 13.06
C ARG A 43 7.61 5.96 11.59
N THR A 44 6.91 4.91 11.15
CA THR A 44 6.60 4.70 9.73
C THR A 44 5.70 5.79 9.14
N ILE A 45 4.88 6.48 9.94
CA ILE A 45 4.05 7.56 9.42
C ILE A 45 4.85 8.81 9.04
N LEU A 46 6.06 8.99 9.56
CA LEU A 46 6.87 10.21 9.36
C LEU A 46 7.19 10.47 7.88
N GLN A 47 7.30 9.44 7.08
CA GLN A 47 7.59 9.53 5.64
C GLN A 47 6.34 9.57 4.77
N THR A 48 5.15 9.28 5.33
CA THR A 48 3.91 9.20 4.57
C THR A 48 3.43 10.57 4.10
N GLY A 49 2.84 10.62 2.90
CA GLY A 49 2.32 11.86 2.34
C GLY A 49 3.35 12.97 2.16
N GLY A 50 4.64 12.64 2.05
CA GLY A 50 5.73 13.61 1.98
C GLY A 50 5.92 14.38 3.30
N GLY A 51 5.82 13.70 4.43
CA GLY A 51 5.97 14.28 5.77
C GLY A 51 4.68 14.90 6.35
N ARG A 52 3.56 14.82 5.60
CA ARG A 52 2.25 15.40 6.00
C ARG A 52 1.28 14.39 6.60
N CYS A 53 1.56 13.11 6.53
CA CYS A 53 0.74 12.00 6.99
C CYS A 53 -0.59 11.88 6.21
N ASN A 54 -0.60 11.16 5.09
CA ASN A 54 -1.83 10.81 4.37
C ASN A 54 -2.58 9.71 5.14
N LEU A 55 -3.49 10.10 6.03
CA LEU A 55 -4.14 9.22 7.01
C LEU A 55 -5.08 8.19 6.37
N ALA A 56 -5.82 8.59 5.34
CA ALA A 56 -6.84 7.78 4.68
C ALA A 56 -7.18 8.33 3.28
N HIS A 57 -8.15 7.70 2.63
CA HIS A 57 -8.81 8.17 1.42
C HIS A 57 -10.27 8.47 1.71
N SER A 58 -10.87 9.50 1.10
CA SER A 58 -12.26 9.91 1.34
C SER A 58 -13.30 9.04 0.62
N GLU A 59 -13.04 7.73 0.52
CA GLU A 59 -14.04 6.76 0.12
C GLU A 59 -14.79 6.28 1.37
N TYR A 60 -16.06 6.63 1.48
CA TYR A 60 -16.88 6.37 2.67
C TYR A 60 -17.76 5.13 2.54
N ASP A 61 -17.99 4.62 1.32
CA ASP A 61 -18.62 3.32 1.15
C ASP A 61 -17.57 2.21 1.36
N PHE A 62 -17.75 1.42 2.40
CA PHE A 62 -16.77 0.40 2.79
C PHE A 62 -16.56 -0.70 1.73
N LYS A 63 -17.55 -0.98 0.87
CA LYS A 63 -17.40 -1.94 -0.23
C LYS A 63 -16.56 -1.35 -1.36
N ASN A 64 -16.75 -0.06 -1.69
CA ASN A 64 -15.93 0.64 -2.65
C ASN A 64 -14.52 0.86 -2.11
N LEU A 65 -14.38 1.16 -0.81
CA LEU A 65 -13.08 1.23 -0.14
C LEU A 65 -12.29 -0.07 -0.32
N ALA A 66 -12.90 -1.23 -0.10
CA ALA A 66 -12.26 -2.53 -0.20
C ALA A 66 -11.79 -2.87 -1.64
N LYS A 67 -12.44 -2.36 -2.69
CA LYS A 67 -12.02 -2.55 -4.09
C LYS A 67 -10.64 -1.96 -4.40
N ASN A 68 -10.12 -1.08 -3.54
CA ASN A 68 -8.80 -0.49 -3.68
C ASN A 68 -7.67 -1.38 -3.14
N TYR A 69 -7.99 -2.60 -2.75
CA TYR A 69 -7.02 -3.57 -2.26
C TYR A 69 -6.96 -4.78 -3.21
N PRO A 70 -5.95 -4.85 -4.09
CA PRO A 70 -5.75 -5.98 -5.01
C PRO A 70 -5.67 -7.33 -4.30
N ARG A 71 -5.23 -7.33 -3.04
CA ARG A 71 -5.21 -8.48 -2.13
C ARG A 71 -5.95 -8.13 -0.85
N GLY A 72 -6.81 -9.04 -0.40
CA GLY A 72 -7.58 -8.87 0.84
C GLY A 72 -8.95 -8.22 0.67
N GLU A 73 -9.40 -7.84 -0.53
CA GLU A 73 -10.70 -7.17 -0.76
C GLU A 73 -11.85 -7.85 0.00
N LYS A 74 -12.08 -9.14 -0.20
CA LYS A 74 -13.18 -9.88 0.44
C LYS A 74 -13.02 -9.99 1.96
N PHE A 75 -11.78 -10.10 2.44
CA PHE A 75 -11.47 -10.13 3.86
C PHE A 75 -11.81 -8.80 4.53
N LEU A 76 -11.48 -7.71 3.85
CA LEU A 76 -11.67 -6.35 4.35
C LEU A 76 -13.14 -5.91 4.40
N TYR A 77 -14.07 -6.54 3.68
CA TYR A 77 -15.50 -6.24 3.85
C TYR A 77 -15.96 -6.35 5.31
N SER A 78 -15.54 -7.41 6.02
CA SER A 78 -15.86 -7.58 7.43
C SER A 78 -15.15 -6.57 8.34
N VAL A 79 -13.92 -6.24 8.01
CA VAL A 79 -13.10 -5.27 8.77
C VAL A 79 -13.67 -3.86 8.61
N PHE A 80 -13.90 -3.42 7.38
CA PHE A 80 -14.38 -2.07 7.07
C PHE A 80 -15.86 -1.85 7.45
N SER A 81 -16.67 -2.91 7.57
CA SER A 81 -18.02 -2.78 8.13
C SER A 81 -18.02 -2.38 9.62
N ARG A 82 -16.88 -2.53 10.31
CA ARG A 82 -16.71 -2.16 11.73
C ARG A 82 -15.91 -0.87 11.92
N PHE A 83 -14.93 -0.61 11.04
CA PHE A 83 -14.07 0.58 11.12
C PHE A 83 -13.54 0.93 9.72
N ALA A 84 -14.09 1.95 9.11
CA ALA A 84 -13.73 2.43 7.78
C ALA A 84 -13.26 3.91 7.82
N THR A 85 -13.35 4.61 6.71
CA THR A 85 -12.90 6.01 6.58
C THR A 85 -13.59 6.95 7.55
N LYS A 86 -14.91 6.79 7.74
CA LYS A 86 -15.68 7.65 8.65
C LYS A 86 -15.17 7.53 10.09
N GLU A 87 -15.08 6.30 10.56
CA GLU A 87 -14.61 6.00 11.92
C GLU A 87 -13.14 6.42 12.11
N THR A 88 -12.32 6.33 11.06
CA THR A 88 -10.94 6.85 11.07
C THR A 88 -10.91 8.37 11.31
N VAL A 89 -11.71 9.13 10.57
CA VAL A 89 -11.80 10.60 10.74
C VAL A 89 -12.29 10.95 12.15
N GLU A 90 -13.35 10.30 12.62
CA GLU A 90 -13.90 10.49 13.96
C GLU A 90 -12.88 10.13 15.05
N PHE A 91 -12.15 9.04 14.90
CA PHE A 91 -11.09 8.62 15.80
C PHE A 91 -9.98 9.68 15.92
N PHE A 92 -9.44 10.16 14.80
CA PHE A 92 -8.40 11.18 14.83
C PHE A 92 -8.89 12.47 15.48
N LYS A 93 -10.12 12.88 15.19
CA LYS A 93 -10.76 14.03 15.85
C LYS A 93 -10.89 13.82 17.37
N SER A 94 -11.25 12.62 17.81
CA SER A 94 -11.41 12.29 19.24
C SER A 94 -10.12 12.42 20.05
N ILE A 95 -8.97 12.23 19.40
CA ILE A 95 -7.65 12.42 20.01
C ILE A 95 -7.06 13.81 19.74
N GLY A 96 -7.87 14.76 19.23
CA GLY A 96 -7.47 16.16 19.01
C GLY A 96 -6.69 16.40 17.70
N ILE A 97 -6.87 15.56 16.69
CA ILE A 97 -6.29 15.72 15.37
C ILE A 97 -7.40 15.94 14.35
N ASP A 98 -7.67 17.20 14.01
CA ASP A 98 -8.60 17.55 12.95
C ASP A 98 -8.00 17.19 11.58
N THR A 99 -8.87 16.79 10.65
CA THR A 99 -8.49 16.35 9.30
C THR A 99 -9.24 17.13 8.22
N PHE A 100 -8.67 17.14 7.02
CA PHE A 100 -9.31 17.67 5.82
C PHE A 100 -9.12 16.76 4.62
N THR A 101 -10.04 16.78 3.69
CA THR A 101 -9.94 16.08 2.40
C THR A 101 -9.31 16.99 1.36
N ARG A 102 -8.26 16.55 0.70
CA ARG A 102 -7.65 17.23 -0.42
C ARG A 102 -8.42 16.90 -1.71
N GLU A 103 -9.13 17.86 -2.27
CA GLU A 103 -10.08 17.68 -3.38
C GLU A 103 -9.45 17.04 -4.64
N LYS A 104 -8.21 17.39 -4.96
CA LYS A 104 -7.58 16.95 -6.22
C LYS A 104 -7.36 15.44 -6.33
N ASP A 105 -7.31 14.72 -5.22
CA ASP A 105 -6.99 13.28 -5.18
C ASP A 105 -7.67 12.53 -4.01
N ASN A 106 -8.66 13.14 -3.39
CA ASN A 106 -9.49 12.55 -2.34
C ASN A 106 -8.70 11.96 -1.15
N ARG A 107 -7.49 12.45 -0.88
CA ARG A 107 -6.68 12.01 0.26
C ARG A 107 -7.03 12.83 1.49
N ILE A 108 -7.02 12.16 2.65
CA ILE A 108 -7.30 12.78 3.95
C ILE A 108 -5.98 13.04 4.66
N PHE A 109 -5.77 14.29 5.05
CA PHE A 109 -4.60 14.76 5.79
C PHE A 109 -5.01 15.41 7.11
N PRO A 110 -4.12 15.43 8.12
CA PRO A 110 -4.32 16.24 9.31
C PRO A 110 -4.21 17.73 8.93
N VAL A 111 -5.02 18.57 9.56
CA VAL A 111 -5.01 20.03 9.33
C VAL A 111 -3.63 20.65 9.62
N CYS A 112 -2.87 20.08 10.56
CA CYS A 112 -1.51 20.54 10.87
C CYS A 112 -0.49 20.17 9.78
N GLU A 113 -0.84 19.37 8.78
CA GLU A 113 0.02 18.89 7.70
C GLU A 113 1.42 18.40 8.14
N SER A 114 1.53 17.82 9.33
CA SER A 114 2.79 17.37 9.93
C SER A 114 2.66 15.96 10.51
N SER A 115 3.34 15.00 9.91
CA SER A 115 3.40 13.63 10.41
C SER A 115 4.06 13.52 11.78
N ALA A 116 5.03 14.39 12.08
CA ALA A 116 5.67 14.45 13.39
C ALA A 116 4.69 14.95 14.48
N ALA A 117 3.83 15.92 14.16
CA ALA A 117 2.79 16.37 15.08
C ALA A 117 1.76 15.27 15.33
N VAL A 118 1.34 14.55 14.28
CA VAL A 118 0.45 13.37 14.40
C VAL A 118 1.07 12.31 15.30
N GLN A 119 2.33 11.93 15.05
CA GLN A 119 3.06 10.96 15.88
C GLN A 119 3.05 11.36 17.36
N LYS A 120 3.49 12.58 17.65
CA LYS A 120 3.57 13.11 19.03
C LYS A 120 2.20 13.10 19.73
N HIS A 121 1.15 13.55 19.03
CA HIS A 121 -0.22 13.60 19.59
C HIS A 121 -0.77 12.20 19.83
N PHE A 122 -0.62 11.31 18.85
CA PHE A 122 -1.09 9.93 18.97
C PHE A 122 -0.40 9.22 20.14
N LEU A 123 0.94 9.26 20.20
CA LEU A 123 1.69 8.60 21.28
C LEU A 123 1.33 9.16 22.68
N LYS A 124 1.08 10.48 22.78
CA LYS A 124 0.62 11.09 24.04
C LYS A 124 -0.77 10.57 24.47
N SER A 125 -1.61 10.14 23.55
CA SER A 125 -2.94 9.61 23.83
C SER A 125 -2.93 8.16 24.33
N LEU A 126 -1.81 7.43 24.21
CA LEU A 126 -1.69 6.03 24.64
C LEU A 126 -1.49 5.92 26.15
N LYS A 127 -2.21 4.97 26.76
CA LYS A 127 -2.12 4.64 28.19
C LYS A 127 -1.58 3.22 28.39
N CYS A 128 -0.57 2.83 27.61
CA CYS A 128 0.02 1.49 27.66
C CYS A 128 1.49 1.55 28.09
N LYS A 129 2.05 0.40 28.45
CA LYS A 129 3.49 0.26 28.70
C LYS A 129 4.24 0.20 27.38
N PHE A 130 5.24 1.05 27.20
CA PHE A 130 6.14 1.03 26.05
C PHE A 130 7.39 0.22 26.38
N ILE A 131 7.74 -0.74 25.54
CA ILE A 131 8.93 -1.59 25.68
C ILE A 131 9.73 -1.48 24.39
N LYS A 132 10.95 -0.96 24.47
CA LYS A 132 11.89 -0.90 23.34
C LYS A 132 12.81 -2.11 23.42
N ASP A 133 12.46 -3.17 22.69
CA ASP A 133 13.27 -4.39 22.60
C ASP A 133 13.05 -5.11 21.28
N LYS A 134 14.08 -5.81 20.81
CA LYS A 134 14.00 -6.65 19.61
C LYS A 134 13.69 -8.08 20.01
N ILE A 135 12.48 -8.51 19.70
CA ILE A 135 12.05 -9.88 19.94
C ILE A 135 12.71 -10.83 18.93
N ILE A 136 13.34 -11.88 19.42
CA ILE A 136 14.08 -12.89 18.65
C ILE A 136 13.40 -14.25 18.63
N GLN A 137 12.47 -14.51 19.54
CA GLN A 137 11.71 -15.76 19.62
C GLN A 137 10.35 -15.54 20.25
N ILE A 138 9.34 -16.25 19.76
CA ILE A 138 8.00 -16.33 20.33
C ILE A 138 7.70 -17.81 20.56
N THR A 139 7.24 -18.15 21.75
CA THR A 139 6.73 -19.49 22.10
C THR A 139 5.34 -19.37 22.68
N HIS A 140 4.54 -20.40 22.56
CA HIS A 140 3.18 -20.46 23.08
C HIS A 140 2.92 -21.84 23.68
N ASP A 141 2.49 -21.83 24.94
CA ASP A 141 1.93 -22.98 25.64
C ASP A 141 0.64 -22.51 26.33
N LYS A 142 0.68 -22.18 27.62
CA LYS A 142 -0.45 -21.54 28.34
C LYS A 142 -0.49 -20.02 28.13
N LYS A 143 0.67 -19.41 27.94
CA LYS A 143 0.86 -17.99 27.64
C LYS A 143 1.81 -17.83 26.46
N PHE A 144 1.77 -16.65 25.85
CA PHE A 144 2.79 -16.25 24.88
C PHE A 144 4.01 -15.75 25.63
N VAL A 145 5.17 -16.38 25.36
CA VAL A 145 6.46 -15.93 25.90
C VAL A 145 7.30 -15.38 24.76
N LEU A 146 7.65 -14.11 24.87
CA LEU A 146 8.47 -13.37 23.93
C LEU A 146 9.87 -13.25 24.52
N LYS A 147 10.88 -13.83 23.86
CA LYS A 147 12.27 -13.64 24.21
C LYS A 147 12.82 -12.46 23.40
N GLY A 148 13.22 -11.41 24.07
CA GLY A 148 13.88 -10.25 23.50
C GLY A 148 15.40 -10.30 23.67
N GLU A 149 16.11 -9.34 23.09
CA GLU A 149 17.55 -9.13 23.34
C GLU A 149 17.80 -8.62 24.76
N SER A 150 16.84 -7.85 25.35
CA SER A 150 16.99 -7.20 26.66
C SER A 150 16.18 -7.89 27.76
N GLY A 151 15.20 -8.76 27.43
CA GLY A 151 14.37 -9.40 28.44
C GLY A 151 13.41 -10.44 27.90
N ASN A 152 12.68 -11.05 28.81
CA ASN A 152 11.59 -11.99 28.49
C ASN A 152 10.26 -11.38 28.96
N TYR A 153 9.22 -11.58 28.15
CA TYR A 153 7.88 -11.00 28.39
C TYR A 153 6.84 -12.11 28.26
N SER A 154 5.83 -12.09 29.09
CA SER A 154 4.77 -13.11 29.07
C SER A 154 3.40 -12.45 29.05
N PHE A 155 2.51 -12.91 28.15
CA PHE A 155 1.17 -12.35 27.93
C PHE A 155 0.13 -13.45 27.75
N ASP A 156 -1.11 -13.16 28.14
CA ASP A 156 -2.26 -14.04 27.89
C ASP A 156 -2.71 -13.95 26.45
N TYR A 157 -2.63 -12.76 25.82
CA TYR A 157 -2.93 -12.49 24.42
C TYR A 157 -1.74 -11.84 23.73
N LEU A 158 -1.57 -12.16 22.47
CA LEU A 158 -0.52 -11.55 21.64
C LEU A 158 -1.12 -11.00 20.33
N VAL A 159 -0.84 -9.73 20.03
CA VAL A 159 -1.12 -9.13 18.74
C VAL A 159 0.18 -8.92 17.97
N ILE A 160 0.28 -9.46 16.77
CA ILE A 160 1.45 -9.27 15.90
C ILE A 160 1.14 -8.19 14.85
N ALA A 161 1.89 -7.08 14.92
CA ALA A 161 1.74 -5.88 14.08
C ALA A 161 3.08 -5.40 13.51
N ILE A 162 3.99 -6.35 13.20
CA ILE A 162 5.39 -6.07 12.84
C ILE A 162 5.59 -5.43 11.46
N GLY A 163 4.54 -5.32 10.64
CA GLY A 163 4.59 -4.79 9.28
C GLY A 163 5.17 -5.77 8.25
N GLY A 164 5.28 -5.31 6.99
CA GLY A 164 5.68 -6.16 5.85
C GLY A 164 7.19 -6.38 5.72
N HIS A 165 8.01 -5.50 6.27
CA HIS A 165 9.50 -5.55 6.19
C HIS A 165 10.17 -6.26 7.36
N SER A 166 9.47 -7.12 8.06
CA SER A 166 9.95 -7.75 9.29
C SER A 166 10.42 -9.19 9.07
N ASP A 167 11.06 -9.75 10.09
CA ASP A 167 11.44 -11.16 10.07
C ASP A 167 10.23 -12.04 10.34
N PHE A 168 9.67 -12.59 9.28
CA PHE A 168 8.53 -13.52 9.34
C PHE A 168 8.87 -14.88 9.96
N ASN A 169 10.14 -15.17 10.26
CA ASN A 169 10.51 -16.43 10.93
C ASN A 169 9.90 -16.51 12.34
N LEU A 170 9.72 -15.35 13.02
CA LEU A 170 9.00 -15.30 14.29
C LEU A 170 7.59 -15.91 14.19
N ILE A 171 6.90 -15.68 13.08
CA ILE A 171 5.53 -16.17 12.82
C ILE A 171 5.55 -17.62 12.29
N LYS A 172 6.48 -17.95 11.41
CA LYS A 172 6.65 -19.32 10.89
C LYS A 172 6.91 -20.31 11.99
N ASN A 173 7.68 -19.93 13.01
CA ASN A 173 7.97 -20.77 14.17
C ASN A 173 6.72 -21.07 15.03
N LEU A 174 5.63 -20.31 14.86
CA LEU A 174 4.31 -20.60 15.43
C LEU A 174 3.47 -21.54 14.54
N GLY A 175 4.02 -22.06 13.45
CA GLY A 175 3.34 -22.99 12.53
C GLY A 175 2.37 -22.31 11.54
N LEU A 176 2.48 -20.99 11.35
CA LEU A 176 1.61 -20.24 10.44
C LEU A 176 2.22 -20.09 9.05
N ASN A 177 1.38 -20.20 8.03
CA ASN A 177 1.79 -20.02 6.64
C ASN A 177 1.96 -18.54 6.33
N ILE A 178 3.06 -18.22 5.65
CA ILE A 178 3.40 -16.89 5.17
C ILE A 178 3.45 -16.90 3.65
N GLU A 179 2.61 -16.10 3.02
CA GLU A 179 2.75 -15.78 1.60
C GLU A 179 4.04 -14.95 1.41
N PRO A 180 4.94 -15.36 0.50
CA PRO A 180 6.25 -14.72 0.36
C PRO A 180 6.13 -13.20 0.17
N PRO A 181 6.84 -12.39 0.97
CA PRO A 181 6.85 -10.94 0.80
C PRO A 181 7.53 -10.54 -0.51
N VAL A 182 6.89 -9.66 -1.28
CA VAL A 182 7.44 -9.07 -2.49
C VAL A 182 7.11 -7.58 -2.55
N GLN A 183 7.96 -6.82 -3.23
CA GLN A 183 7.76 -5.37 -3.39
C GLN A 183 6.48 -5.04 -4.17
N SER A 184 5.72 -4.07 -3.67
CA SER A 184 4.48 -3.52 -4.23
C SER A 184 4.54 -1.99 -4.27
N LEU A 185 3.78 -1.35 -5.16
CA LEU A 185 3.75 0.12 -5.34
C LEU A 185 5.15 0.72 -5.66
N VAL A 186 5.90 0.07 -6.52
CA VAL A 186 7.28 0.45 -6.89
C VAL A 186 7.40 0.85 -8.35
N GLY A 187 8.46 1.59 -8.68
CA GLY A 187 8.89 1.79 -10.07
C GLY A 187 9.31 0.46 -10.72
N LEU A 188 9.19 0.39 -12.03
CA LEU A 188 9.53 -0.78 -12.82
C LEU A 188 10.77 -0.52 -13.67
N ILE A 189 11.70 -1.46 -13.66
CA ILE A 189 12.89 -1.47 -14.51
C ILE A 189 12.48 -2.06 -15.86
N THR A 190 12.88 -1.41 -16.94
CA THR A 190 12.54 -1.81 -18.31
C THR A 190 13.73 -2.35 -19.07
N LYS A 191 13.45 -3.15 -20.11
CA LYS A 191 14.47 -3.60 -21.07
C LYS A 191 14.93 -2.44 -21.95
N GLU A 192 13.96 -1.61 -22.36
CA GLU A 192 14.19 -0.43 -23.17
C GLU A 192 14.93 0.63 -22.36
N ASP A 193 15.88 1.32 -22.97
CA ASP A 193 16.58 2.46 -22.37
C ASP A 193 15.75 3.74 -22.55
N PHE A 194 15.24 4.25 -21.45
CA PHE A 194 14.50 5.51 -21.38
C PHE A 194 15.31 6.63 -20.72
N SER A 195 16.63 6.52 -20.63
CA SER A 195 17.50 7.52 -19.99
C SER A 195 17.31 8.93 -20.59
N THR A 196 17.16 9.03 -21.92
CA THR A 196 16.89 10.28 -22.64
C THR A 196 15.50 10.87 -22.37
N LEU A 197 14.57 10.05 -21.85
CA LEU A 197 13.21 10.45 -21.47
C LEU A 197 13.06 10.69 -19.96
N SER A 198 14.15 10.59 -19.21
CA SER A 198 14.09 10.76 -17.74
C SER A 198 13.47 12.10 -17.37
N GLY A 199 12.45 12.08 -16.48
CA GLY A 199 11.69 13.25 -16.09
C GLY A 199 10.47 13.57 -16.97
N VAL A 200 10.32 12.94 -18.14
CA VAL A 200 9.14 13.10 -19.00
C VAL A 200 7.94 12.43 -18.34
N SER A 201 6.86 13.19 -18.20
CA SER A 201 5.60 12.71 -17.63
C SER A 201 4.49 12.67 -18.68
N LEU A 202 3.72 11.61 -18.68
CA LEU A 202 2.49 11.46 -19.45
C LEU A 202 1.29 11.50 -18.49
N LYS A 203 0.28 12.30 -18.83
CA LYS A 203 -0.93 12.47 -18.01
C LYS A 203 -2.06 11.61 -18.53
N ASN A 204 -2.78 10.98 -17.60
CA ASN A 204 -4.00 10.22 -17.89
C ASN A 204 -3.84 9.19 -19.03
N ILE A 205 -2.69 8.49 -19.06
CA ILE A 205 -2.35 7.51 -20.08
C ILE A 205 -3.06 6.17 -19.80
N THR A 206 -3.51 5.52 -20.88
CA THR A 206 -4.09 4.18 -20.80
C THR A 206 -2.99 3.13 -21.04
N ALA A 207 -2.88 2.18 -20.11
CA ALA A 207 -1.97 1.04 -20.19
C ALA A 207 -2.75 -0.28 -20.17
N LYS A 208 -2.36 -1.22 -21.02
CA LYS A 208 -2.89 -2.58 -21.05
C LYS A 208 -1.80 -3.55 -20.58
N VAL A 209 -2.17 -4.42 -19.62
CA VAL A 209 -1.34 -5.54 -19.18
C VAL A 209 -2.21 -6.79 -19.21
N ASP A 210 -1.82 -7.80 -19.98
CA ASP A 210 -2.67 -8.95 -20.32
C ASP A 210 -4.04 -8.49 -20.88
N LYS A 211 -5.13 -8.83 -20.21
CA LYS A 211 -6.50 -8.44 -20.60
C LYS A 211 -7.04 -7.23 -19.83
N LYS A 212 -6.28 -6.71 -18.84
CA LYS A 212 -6.73 -5.62 -17.99
C LYS A 212 -6.21 -4.27 -18.49
N VAL A 213 -7.02 -3.25 -18.30
CA VAL A 213 -6.74 -1.87 -18.70
C VAL A 213 -6.67 -1.01 -17.43
N TYR A 214 -5.69 -0.13 -17.40
CA TYR A 214 -5.42 0.81 -16.31
C TYR A 214 -5.24 2.21 -16.89
N THR A 215 -5.61 3.24 -16.16
CA THR A 215 -5.43 4.63 -16.57
C THR A 215 -4.82 5.44 -15.44
N GLY A 216 -3.89 6.34 -15.78
CA GLY A 216 -3.24 7.21 -14.79
C GLY A 216 -2.01 7.90 -15.34
N ASP A 217 -1.31 8.61 -14.47
CA ASP A 217 -0.08 9.32 -14.82
C ASP A 217 1.12 8.38 -14.80
N LEU A 218 1.97 8.50 -15.81
CA LEU A 218 3.23 7.77 -15.96
C LEU A 218 4.40 8.76 -15.98
N LEU A 219 5.52 8.36 -15.39
CA LEU A 219 6.79 9.08 -15.38
C LEU A 219 7.89 8.17 -15.93
N PHE A 220 8.61 8.62 -16.95
CA PHE A 220 9.84 7.98 -17.39
C PHE A 220 10.99 8.33 -16.44
N THR A 221 11.82 7.34 -16.13
CA THR A 221 13.00 7.47 -15.25
C THR A 221 14.24 6.88 -15.94
N HIS A 222 15.40 7.16 -15.40
CA HIS A 222 16.66 6.60 -15.93
C HIS A 222 16.77 5.07 -15.85
N LYS A 223 15.93 4.40 -15.05
CA LYS A 223 15.90 2.92 -14.93
C LYS A 223 14.69 2.29 -15.61
N GLY A 224 13.74 3.10 -16.09
CA GLY A 224 12.50 2.60 -16.69
C GLY A 224 11.32 3.53 -16.45
N VAL A 225 10.26 3.06 -15.76
CA VAL A 225 9.02 3.82 -15.58
C VAL A 225 8.53 3.82 -14.13
N SER A 226 7.83 4.90 -13.76
CA SER A 226 7.28 5.14 -12.42
C SER A 226 5.96 5.92 -12.52
N GLY A 227 5.45 6.42 -11.41
CA GLY A 227 4.23 7.21 -11.33
C GLY A 227 2.99 6.39 -10.92
N PRO A 228 1.86 7.05 -10.64
CA PRO A 228 0.66 6.41 -10.08
C PRO A 228 0.15 5.22 -10.88
N LEU A 229 0.15 5.30 -12.22
CA LEU A 229 -0.22 4.20 -13.10
C LEU A 229 0.68 2.98 -12.89
N ILE A 230 1.99 3.21 -12.85
CA ILE A 230 2.98 2.14 -12.70
C ILE A 230 2.94 1.54 -11.30
N TYR A 231 2.72 2.34 -10.26
CA TYR A 231 2.52 1.84 -8.89
C TYR A 231 1.31 0.91 -8.82
N THR A 232 0.19 1.26 -9.45
CA THR A 232 -0.99 0.40 -9.53
C THR A 232 -0.67 -0.92 -10.26
N ILE A 233 0.00 -0.86 -11.41
CA ILE A 233 0.39 -2.04 -12.18
C ILE A 233 1.36 -2.91 -11.37
N SER A 234 2.39 -2.32 -10.75
CA SER A 234 3.38 -3.04 -9.95
C SER A 234 2.76 -3.75 -8.74
N SER A 235 1.72 -3.18 -8.14
CA SER A 235 0.95 -3.81 -7.08
C SER A 235 0.13 -4.99 -7.60
N VAL A 236 -0.73 -4.78 -8.60
CA VAL A 236 -1.58 -5.86 -9.15
C VAL A 236 -0.75 -7.04 -9.66
N TYR A 237 0.38 -6.76 -10.29
CA TYR A 237 1.28 -7.74 -10.88
C TYR A 237 2.52 -8.03 -10.01
N ALA A 238 2.45 -7.78 -8.71
CA ALA A 238 3.59 -7.90 -7.79
C ALA A 238 4.26 -9.29 -7.83
N ARG A 239 3.48 -10.35 -8.06
CA ARG A 239 3.98 -11.75 -8.14
C ARG A 239 4.07 -12.30 -9.56
N LYS A 240 3.88 -11.43 -10.60
CA LYS A 240 3.98 -11.88 -11.99
C LYS A 240 5.42 -12.19 -12.35
N THR A 241 5.61 -13.32 -13.04
CA THR A 241 6.92 -13.75 -13.57
C THR A 241 7.45 -12.73 -14.58
N LEU A 242 8.71 -12.38 -14.45
CA LEU A 242 9.44 -11.51 -15.35
C LEU A 242 10.04 -12.32 -16.52
N PRO A 243 10.17 -11.73 -17.74
CA PRO A 243 9.64 -10.43 -18.11
C PRO A 243 8.14 -10.45 -18.43
N TYR A 244 7.47 -9.29 -18.31
CA TYR A 244 6.12 -9.10 -18.82
C TYR A 244 5.99 -7.76 -19.55
N TYR A 245 4.88 -7.56 -20.26
CA TYR A 245 4.71 -6.42 -21.15
C TYR A 245 3.60 -5.49 -20.67
N ILE A 246 3.86 -4.18 -20.82
CA ILE A 246 2.88 -3.12 -20.70
C ILE A 246 2.75 -2.47 -22.07
N SER A 247 1.52 -2.37 -22.59
CA SER A 247 1.24 -1.62 -23.83
C SER A 247 0.56 -0.32 -23.48
N LEU A 248 1.17 0.81 -23.86
CA LEU A 248 0.61 2.15 -23.65
C LEU A 248 -0.12 2.61 -24.91
N LYS A 249 -1.30 3.21 -24.74
CA LYS A 249 -1.99 3.96 -25.79
C LYS A 249 -1.61 5.43 -25.65
N LEU A 250 -0.69 5.90 -26.49
CA LEU A 250 -0.11 7.25 -26.41
C LEU A 250 -0.95 8.29 -27.15
N MET A 251 -1.80 7.86 -28.06
CA MET A 251 -2.66 8.72 -28.88
C MET A 251 -4.10 8.18 -28.87
N PRO A 252 -5.14 9.03 -28.87
CA PRO A 252 -6.51 8.58 -29.15
C PRO A 252 -6.62 7.84 -30.49
N GLU A 253 -7.70 7.10 -30.70
CA GLU A 253 -7.99 6.56 -32.03
C GLU A 253 -8.25 7.72 -32.99
N THR A 254 -7.27 8.00 -33.84
CA THR A 254 -7.28 9.15 -34.74
C THR A 254 -6.73 8.70 -36.09
N ASP A 255 -7.34 9.20 -37.14
CA ASP A 255 -6.85 8.97 -38.49
C ASP A 255 -5.60 9.84 -38.75
N LEU A 256 -4.43 9.25 -38.59
CA LEU A 256 -3.15 9.91 -38.83
C LEU A 256 -3.03 10.36 -40.29
N GLN A 257 -3.61 9.59 -41.26
CA GLN A 257 -3.60 9.97 -42.66
C GLN A 257 -4.29 11.32 -42.91
N LYS A 258 -5.47 11.52 -42.26
CA LYS A 258 -6.17 12.79 -42.35
C LYS A 258 -5.34 13.94 -41.80
N ILE A 259 -4.69 13.73 -40.64
CA ILE A 259 -3.83 14.76 -40.01
C ILE A 259 -2.65 15.11 -40.90
N LEU A 260 -2.02 14.11 -41.58
CA LEU A 260 -0.93 14.32 -42.54
C LEU A 260 -1.40 15.12 -43.74
N ASN A 261 -2.57 14.78 -44.28
CA ASN A 261 -3.14 15.49 -45.46
C ASN A 261 -3.49 16.96 -45.13
N ASP A 262 -3.99 17.21 -43.91
CA ASP A 262 -4.34 18.56 -43.45
C ASP A 262 -3.08 19.42 -43.14
N ASN A 263 -1.88 18.80 -43.04
CA ASN A 263 -0.63 19.47 -42.66
C ASN A 263 0.55 19.08 -43.56
N PRO A 264 0.46 19.15 -44.92
CA PRO A 264 1.40 18.51 -45.87
C PRO A 264 2.85 19.00 -45.71
N HIS A 265 3.07 20.24 -45.27
CA HIS A 265 4.39 20.84 -45.14
C HIS A 265 4.96 20.81 -43.71
N LYS A 266 4.20 20.29 -42.73
CA LYS A 266 4.64 20.19 -41.36
C LYS A 266 5.52 18.97 -41.14
N GLU A 267 6.56 19.10 -40.35
CA GLU A 267 7.43 17.99 -39.95
C GLU A 267 6.68 16.95 -39.15
N ILE A 268 6.95 15.66 -39.39
CA ILE A 268 6.29 14.55 -38.72
C ILE A 268 6.44 14.61 -37.18
N LYS A 269 7.62 15.01 -36.72
CA LYS A 269 7.87 15.23 -35.29
C LYS A 269 6.88 16.22 -34.67
N ASN A 270 6.65 17.33 -35.37
CA ASN A 270 5.75 18.39 -34.89
C ASN A 270 4.27 18.00 -34.96
N ILE A 271 3.91 17.07 -35.82
CA ILE A 271 2.57 16.46 -35.90
C ILE A 271 2.35 15.55 -34.69
N ILE A 272 3.27 14.61 -34.44
CA ILE A 272 3.19 13.66 -33.31
C ILE A 272 3.24 14.42 -31.96
N SER A 273 4.01 15.50 -31.88
CA SER A 273 4.13 16.32 -30.66
C SER A 273 2.85 17.06 -30.24
N GLN A 274 1.78 16.99 -31.04
CA GLN A 274 0.46 17.46 -30.64
C GLN A 274 -0.21 16.49 -29.61
N PHE A 275 0.22 15.23 -29.57
CA PHE A 275 -0.36 14.19 -28.73
C PHE A 275 0.55 13.78 -27.58
N ILE A 276 1.88 13.86 -27.77
CA ILE A 276 2.89 13.40 -26.81
C ILE A 276 4.03 14.44 -26.68
N PRO A 277 4.80 14.42 -25.58
CA PRO A 277 5.98 15.26 -25.43
C PRO A 277 6.97 15.11 -26.60
N LYS A 278 7.57 16.21 -27.02
CA LYS A 278 8.47 16.27 -28.18
C LYS A 278 9.65 15.29 -28.07
N SER A 279 10.23 15.14 -26.89
CA SER A 279 11.31 14.15 -26.65
C SER A 279 10.86 12.71 -26.86
N LEU A 280 9.61 12.38 -26.49
CA LEU A 280 9.05 11.05 -26.73
C LEU A 280 8.74 10.85 -28.22
N ALA A 281 8.29 11.89 -28.94
CA ALA A 281 8.11 11.83 -30.40
C ALA A 281 9.44 11.56 -31.10
N GLU A 282 10.51 12.27 -30.73
CA GLU A 282 11.87 12.05 -31.25
C GLU A 282 12.37 10.63 -30.94
N TYR A 283 12.19 10.16 -29.70
CA TYR A 283 12.55 8.80 -29.30
C TYR A 283 11.86 7.73 -30.19
N ILE A 284 10.55 7.87 -30.40
CA ILE A 284 9.77 6.93 -31.23
C ILE A 284 10.26 6.95 -32.71
N LEU A 285 10.45 8.12 -33.27
CA LEU A 285 10.91 8.24 -34.64
C LEU A 285 12.32 7.66 -34.82
N ASN A 286 13.23 7.88 -33.89
CA ASN A 286 14.57 7.29 -33.90
C ASN A 286 14.50 5.75 -33.81
N GLU A 287 13.65 5.20 -32.97
CA GLU A 287 13.43 3.75 -32.83
C GLU A 287 12.90 3.15 -34.15
N LEU A 288 12.02 3.86 -34.85
CA LEU A 288 11.49 3.51 -36.17
C LEU A 288 12.47 3.81 -37.34
N LYS A 289 13.64 4.36 -37.04
CA LYS A 289 14.63 4.81 -38.04
C LYS A 289 14.01 5.77 -39.08
N THR A 290 13.09 6.61 -38.63
CA THR A 290 12.39 7.60 -39.43
C THR A 290 13.00 8.98 -39.17
N ASP A 291 13.42 9.68 -40.23
CA ASP A 291 13.92 11.05 -40.10
C ASP A 291 12.80 11.96 -39.55
N SER A 292 13.05 12.56 -38.40
CA SER A 292 12.10 13.43 -37.69
C SER A 292 11.76 14.74 -38.46
N MET A 293 12.56 15.11 -39.41
CA MET A 293 12.42 16.31 -40.26
C MET A 293 11.58 16.08 -41.50
N LEU A 294 11.22 14.82 -41.82
CA LEU A 294 10.37 14.53 -42.97
C LEU A 294 9.06 15.31 -42.88
N LYS A 295 8.68 15.89 -44.03
CA LYS A 295 7.38 16.58 -44.16
C LYS A 295 6.25 15.55 -44.29
N ALA A 296 5.05 15.90 -43.86
CA ALA A 296 3.89 15.01 -43.90
C ALA A 296 3.64 14.40 -45.29
N HIS A 297 3.78 15.16 -46.36
CA HIS A 297 3.62 14.68 -47.75
C HIS A 297 4.68 13.66 -48.18
N GLN A 298 5.80 13.55 -47.46
CA GLN A 298 6.87 12.57 -47.72
C GLN A 298 6.67 11.25 -46.99
N ILE A 299 5.67 11.19 -46.10
CA ILE A 299 5.35 10.02 -45.29
C ILE A 299 4.53 9.03 -46.14
N ASN A 300 5.14 7.90 -46.51
CA ASN A 300 4.44 6.83 -47.19
C ASN A 300 3.57 6.00 -46.23
N SER A 301 2.77 5.09 -46.79
CA SER A 301 1.85 4.26 -45.98
C SER A 301 2.60 3.38 -44.97
N VAL A 302 3.74 2.83 -45.28
CA VAL A 302 4.52 1.97 -44.39
C VAL A 302 5.02 2.76 -43.18
N ILE A 303 5.59 3.95 -43.38
CA ILE A 303 6.04 4.83 -42.30
C ILE A 303 4.85 5.26 -41.44
N ARG A 304 3.75 5.68 -42.06
CA ARG A 304 2.53 6.08 -41.38
C ARG A 304 1.99 4.95 -40.50
N ASP A 305 1.88 3.74 -41.03
CA ASP A 305 1.29 2.61 -40.30
C ASP A 305 2.20 2.17 -39.14
N ASN A 306 3.53 2.18 -39.32
CA ASN A 306 4.47 1.94 -38.22
C ASN A 306 4.36 2.98 -37.10
N ILE A 307 4.23 4.26 -37.45
CA ILE A 307 4.04 5.33 -36.46
C ILE A 307 2.71 5.13 -35.73
N THR A 308 1.63 4.85 -36.45
CA THR A 308 0.29 4.64 -35.88
C THR A 308 0.32 3.46 -34.91
N GLU A 309 0.88 2.31 -35.34
CA GLU A 309 1.00 1.13 -34.47
C GLU A 309 1.80 1.45 -33.20
N LYS A 310 2.94 2.15 -33.33
CA LYS A 310 3.78 2.51 -32.19
C LYS A 310 3.08 3.46 -31.23
N LEU A 311 2.27 4.40 -31.72
CA LEU A 311 1.51 5.33 -30.90
C LEU A 311 0.29 4.69 -30.23
N GLN A 312 -0.30 3.67 -30.85
CA GLN A 312 -1.43 2.92 -30.27
C GLN A 312 -1.00 1.80 -29.35
N ASN A 313 0.19 1.22 -29.56
CA ASN A 313 0.71 0.06 -28.85
C ASN A 313 2.19 0.26 -28.46
N PHE A 314 2.50 1.34 -27.72
CA PHE A 314 3.85 1.58 -27.23
C PHE A 314 4.22 0.55 -26.16
N LYS A 315 5.01 -0.43 -26.56
CA LYS A 315 5.36 -1.59 -25.75
C LYS A 315 6.53 -1.29 -24.82
N ILE A 316 6.37 -1.61 -23.54
CA ILE A 316 7.38 -1.57 -22.50
C ILE A 316 7.58 -3.00 -21.97
N THR A 317 8.82 -3.45 -21.94
CA THR A 317 9.20 -4.76 -21.38
C THR A 317 9.70 -4.60 -19.96
N VAL A 318 8.96 -5.10 -19.01
CA VAL A 318 9.33 -5.05 -17.57
C VAL A 318 10.28 -6.18 -17.28
N ASN A 319 11.49 -5.86 -16.82
CA ASN A 319 12.53 -6.82 -16.45
C ASN A 319 12.81 -6.89 -14.95
N GLY A 320 12.30 -5.92 -14.18
CA GLY A 320 12.57 -5.85 -12.73
C GLY A 320 11.78 -4.78 -12.01
N LYS A 321 12.06 -4.67 -10.72
CA LYS A 321 11.51 -3.65 -9.82
C LYS A 321 12.63 -2.79 -9.26
N VAL A 322 12.35 -1.52 -9.00
CA VAL A 322 13.32 -0.59 -8.38
C VAL A 322 13.45 -0.94 -6.90
N ALA A 323 14.64 -1.40 -6.48
CA ALA A 323 14.88 -1.90 -5.12
C ALA A 323 14.72 -0.83 -4.02
N ASP A 324 15.15 0.40 -4.30
CA ASP A 324 15.21 1.49 -3.31
C ASP A 324 13.90 2.30 -3.21
N GLY A 325 12.85 1.85 -3.88
CA GLY A 325 11.57 2.57 -3.97
C GLY A 325 10.39 1.86 -3.29
N GLU A 326 10.66 0.85 -2.46
CA GLU A 326 9.58 0.09 -1.84
C GLU A 326 8.79 0.95 -0.85
N VAL A 327 7.49 1.11 -1.16
CA VAL A 327 6.56 1.85 -0.32
C VAL A 327 5.69 0.90 0.50
N VAL A 328 5.38 -0.30 -0.03
CA VAL A 328 4.47 -1.29 0.55
C VAL A 328 4.93 -2.69 0.17
N THR A 329 4.76 -3.63 1.09
CA THR A 329 5.00 -5.06 0.87
C THR A 329 3.69 -5.78 0.51
N CYS A 330 3.73 -6.59 -0.54
CA CYS A 330 2.70 -7.57 -0.87
C CYS A 330 3.16 -8.92 -0.30
N GLY A 331 2.33 -9.58 0.49
CA GLY A 331 2.66 -10.81 1.19
C GLY A 331 2.48 -10.69 2.69
N GLY A 332 2.63 -11.78 3.41
CA GLY A 332 2.42 -11.82 4.84
C GLY A 332 1.61 -13.03 5.29
N VAL A 333 0.97 -12.95 6.43
CA VAL A 333 0.14 -14.04 6.99
C VAL A 333 -1.04 -14.35 6.08
N ASP A 334 -1.22 -15.63 5.73
CA ASP A 334 -2.34 -16.11 4.90
C ASP A 334 -3.69 -15.78 5.56
N LEU A 335 -4.49 -14.96 4.88
CA LEU A 335 -5.80 -14.50 5.37
C LEU A 335 -6.80 -15.62 5.63
N LYS A 336 -6.64 -16.79 5.00
CA LYS A 336 -7.49 -17.96 5.25
C LYS A 336 -7.34 -18.48 6.68
N LYS A 337 -6.20 -18.20 7.32
CA LYS A 337 -5.89 -18.59 8.70
C LYS A 337 -6.36 -17.59 9.75
N ILE A 338 -6.87 -16.44 9.32
CA ILE A 338 -7.32 -15.35 10.18
C ILE A 338 -8.84 -15.20 10.10
N ASN A 339 -9.47 -14.92 11.21
CA ASN A 339 -10.89 -14.57 11.28
C ASN A 339 -11.04 -13.05 11.04
N SER A 340 -11.68 -12.67 9.94
CA SER A 340 -11.87 -11.26 9.57
C SER A 340 -12.78 -10.46 10.51
N LYS A 341 -13.53 -11.13 11.39
CA LYS A 341 -14.43 -10.46 12.33
C LYS A 341 -13.72 -9.92 13.59
N ASN A 342 -12.61 -10.57 13.98
CA ASN A 342 -11.87 -10.23 15.20
C ASN A 342 -10.34 -10.25 15.03
N MET A 343 -9.85 -10.46 13.81
CA MET A 343 -8.42 -10.51 13.45
C MET A 343 -7.61 -11.62 14.15
N GLN A 344 -8.27 -12.56 14.84
CA GLN A 344 -7.60 -13.65 15.54
C GLN A 344 -7.23 -14.80 14.62
N SER A 345 -6.16 -15.50 14.99
CA SER A 345 -5.78 -16.78 14.38
C SER A 345 -6.86 -17.84 14.58
N LYS A 346 -7.18 -18.57 13.52
CA LYS A 346 -8.08 -19.74 13.62
C LYS A 346 -7.38 -20.99 14.17
N GLN A 347 -6.05 -20.94 14.40
CA GLN A 347 -5.24 -22.07 14.80
C GLN A 347 -4.66 -21.93 16.21
N ILE A 348 -4.44 -20.72 16.66
CA ILE A 348 -3.80 -20.42 17.95
C ILE A 348 -4.70 -19.44 18.71
N ASN A 349 -5.26 -19.87 19.81
CA ASN A 349 -6.13 -19.06 20.66
C ASN A 349 -5.34 -17.90 21.29
N GLY A 350 -5.95 -16.73 21.40
CA GLY A 350 -5.32 -15.54 21.96
C GLY A 350 -4.29 -14.86 21.08
N LEU A 351 -4.07 -15.35 19.83
CA LEU A 351 -3.16 -14.74 18.86
C LEU A 351 -3.96 -13.96 17.82
N ALA A 352 -3.64 -12.67 17.65
CA ALA A 352 -4.23 -11.81 16.63
C ALA A 352 -3.17 -11.14 15.74
N PHE A 353 -3.59 -10.63 14.58
CA PHE A 353 -2.73 -9.97 13.61
C PHE A 353 -3.37 -8.68 13.11
N CYS A 354 -2.58 -7.62 12.85
CA CYS A 354 -3.08 -6.39 12.24
C CYS A 354 -2.01 -5.65 11.42
N GLY A 355 -2.44 -4.89 10.43
CA GLY A 355 -1.58 -4.11 9.54
C GLY A 355 -0.93 -4.92 8.44
N GLU A 356 0.20 -4.43 7.93
CA GLU A 356 0.92 -4.99 6.78
C GLU A 356 1.61 -6.35 7.01
N VAL A 357 1.53 -6.90 8.21
CA VAL A 357 1.96 -8.29 8.48
C VAL A 357 1.03 -9.31 7.81
N LEU A 358 -0.18 -8.89 7.47
CA LEU A 358 -1.18 -9.65 6.73
C LEU A 358 -0.92 -9.55 5.21
N ASP A 359 -1.30 -10.58 4.43
CA ASP A 359 -1.27 -10.50 2.95
C ASP A 359 -2.37 -9.55 2.43
N ILE A 360 -2.25 -8.28 2.79
CA ILE A 360 -3.15 -7.18 2.40
C ILE A 360 -2.29 -5.99 1.98
N ASP A 361 -2.51 -5.50 0.77
CA ASP A 361 -1.96 -4.22 0.31
C ASP A 361 -2.99 -3.45 -0.53
N GLY A 362 -3.06 -2.16 -0.29
CA GLY A 362 -3.91 -1.22 -1.01
C GLY A 362 -3.14 -0.40 -2.03
N PHE A 363 -3.85 0.23 -2.97
CA PHE A 363 -3.26 1.18 -3.91
C PHE A 363 -2.66 2.41 -3.20
N CYS A 364 -1.91 3.21 -3.95
CA CYS A 364 -1.40 4.48 -3.44
C CYS A 364 -2.58 5.45 -3.22
N GLY A 365 -2.66 6.09 -2.03
CA GLY A 365 -3.74 7.05 -1.77
C GLY A 365 -4.28 7.09 -0.35
N GLY A 366 -3.57 6.53 0.64
CA GLY A 366 -4.00 6.48 2.04
C GLY A 366 -4.62 5.13 2.45
N PHE A 367 -4.80 4.23 1.49
CA PHE A 367 -5.43 2.92 1.72
C PHE A 367 -4.60 2.03 2.67
N ASN A 368 -3.28 2.02 2.58
CA ASN A 368 -2.44 1.18 3.45
C ASN A 368 -2.47 1.63 4.92
N LEU A 369 -2.49 2.93 5.19
CA LEU A 369 -2.73 3.42 6.55
C LEU A 369 -4.15 3.14 7.03
N GLN A 370 -5.16 3.28 6.16
CA GLN A 370 -6.54 2.88 6.49
C GLN A 370 -6.62 1.41 6.91
N ASN A 371 -5.97 0.49 6.18
CA ASN A 371 -5.87 -0.91 6.56
C ASN A 371 -5.25 -1.08 7.97
N CYS A 372 -4.18 -0.33 8.27
CA CYS A 372 -3.55 -0.37 9.59
C CYS A 372 -4.52 0.07 10.70
N TRP A 373 -5.22 1.19 10.50
CA TRP A 373 -6.18 1.68 11.50
C TRP A 373 -7.32 0.70 11.71
N SER A 374 -7.92 0.22 10.63
CA SER A 374 -9.08 -0.66 10.66
C SER A 374 -8.76 -2.02 11.27
N THR A 375 -7.69 -2.67 10.83
CA THR A 375 -7.30 -3.98 11.35
C THR A 375 -6.80 -3.90 12.80
N GLY A 376 -6.12 -2.81 13.17
CA GLY A 376 -5.72 -2.55 14.55
C GLY A 376 -6.91 -2.38 15.49
N TYR A 377 -7.93 -1.62 15.06
CA TYR A 377 -9.19 -1.46 15.79
C TYR A 377 -9.92 -2.79 15.96
N VAL A 378 -10.12 -3.55 14.86
CA VAL A 378 -10.87 -4.81 14.90
C VAL A 378 -10.15 -5.87 15.72
N ALA A 379 -8.82 -5.92 15.69
CA ALA A 379 -8.04 -6.82 16.53
C ALA A 379 -8.22 -6.51 18.03
N ALA A 380 -8.18 -5.23 18.38
CA ALA A 380 -8.42 -4.80 19.76
C ALA A 380 -9.83 -5.15 20.22
N MET A 381 -10.85 -4.77 19.44
CA MET A 381 -12.25 -5.04 19.80
C MET A 381 -12.55 -6.54 19.90
N GLY A 382 -11.90 -7.37 19.05
CA GLY A 382 -12.02 -8.83 19.16
C GLY A 382 -11.54 -9.38 20.48
N ILE A 383 -10.45 -8.83 21.05
CA ILE A 383 -9.96 -9.22 22.38
C ILE A 383 -10.88 -8.67 23.49
N VAL A 384 -11.34 -7.41 23.36
CA VAL A 384 -12.28 -6.81 24.35
C VAL A 384 -13.57 -7.63 24.44
N GLU A 385 -14.15 -7.97 23.30
CA GLU A 385 -15.39 -8.77 23.23
C GLU A 385 -15.20 -10.15 23.89
N GLU A 386 -14.08 -10.83 23.62
CA GLU A 386 -13.76 -12.14 24.20
C GLU A 386 -13.58 -12.06 25.73
N LEU A 387 -12.88 -11.04 26.22
CA LEU A 387 -12.67 -10.86 27.67
C LEU A 387 -13.97 -10.55 28.39
N ASN A 388 -14.86 -9.75 27.82
CA ASN A 388 -16.17 -9.46 28.38
C ASN A 388 -17.07 -10.70 28.47
N HIS A 389 -17.10 -11.51 27.39
CA HIS A 389 -17.86 -12.77 27.40
C HIS A 389 -17.34 -13.80 28.41
N SER A 390 -16.01 -13.80 28.64
CA SER A 390 -15.42 -14.71 29.63
C SER A 390 -15.73 -14.32 31.06
N SER A 391 -16.10 -13.06 31.33
CA SER A 391 -16.52 -12.57 32.66
C SER A 391 -17.99 -12.88 32.98
N ASP A 392 -18.82 -13.12 31.94
CA ASP A 392 -20.26 -13.38 32.11
C ASP A 392 -20.59 -14.85 32.48
N PHE A 393 -19.62 -15.76 32.34
CA PHE A 393 -19.73 -17.17 32.72
C PHE A 393 -18.56 -17.58 33.63
N PRO A 394 -18.64 -17.30 34.95
CA PRO A 394 -17.68 -17.89 35.90
C PRO A 394 -17.86 -19.42 35.91
N ALA A 395 -16.75 -20.14 35.73
CA ALA A 395 -16.69 -21.61 35.72
C ALA A 395 -17.06 -22.23 37.11
#